data_eaa03022952e687ce92adfbba8355f5a
#
_entry.id   eaa03022952e687ce92adfbba8355f5a
#
_cell.length_a   1.000
_cell.length_b   1.000
_cell.length_c   1.000
_cell.angle_alpha   90.00
_cell.angle_beta   90.00
_cell.angle_gamma   90.00
#
_symmetry.space_group_name_H-M   'P 1'
#
loop_
_entity.id
_entity.type
_entity.pdbx_description
1 polymer ?
#
loop_
_entity_poly.entity_id
_entity_poly.type
_entity_poly.pdbx_seq_one_letter_code
_entity_poly.pdbx_strand_id
1 'polypeptide(L)'
;NKEDGYGVDWPIRYKDLAPWYDYVENYIGVSGENLNLNQFPNQKLLKPMELNCVEKVLQNSISEKYSNRHMTIGRVAHITEGTKPGLGRLNCQFRNRCRRGCPFGAYFSSNSSTLPAAEATGNMTLRTNSIVYEVIYDETNKKASGVKIIDSETNLTYEFKAKIIFMCASTVPTTSILMQSKSNRFPNGLGNDSGELGHNIMDHHFQIGADASYDGFEDKYYTGRRPNGIYI
;
A
#
# COMPACT_ATOMS: atom_id res chain seq x y z
N ASN A 1 -19.72 8.28 3.69
CA ASN A 1 -20.30 7.16 2.90
C ASN A 1 -21.81 7.06 3.13
N LYS A 2 -22.29 7.31 4.35
CA LYS A 2 -23.73 7.31 4.63
C LYS A 2 -24.47 8.42 3.84
N GLU A 3 -23.84 9.57 3.68
CA GLU A 3 -24.37 10.70 2.90
C GLU A 3 -24.38 10.41 1.40
N ASP A 4 -23.51 9.53 0.92
CA ASP A 4 -23.45 9.09 -0.48
C ASP A 4 -24.51 8.02 -0.83
N GLY A 5 -25.34 7.61 0.13
CA GLY A 5 -26.49 6.72 -0.05
C GLY A 5 -26.20 5.23 0.06
N TYR A 6 -24.94 4.80 0.04
CA TYR A 6 -24.52 3.42 0.18
C TYR A 6 -23.48 3.25 1.26
N GLY A 7 -23.59 2.18 2.02
CA GLY A 7 -22.64 1.83 3.07
C GLY A 7 -22.92 2.51 4.41
N VAL A 8 -22.04 2.27 5.34
CA VAL A 8 -22.09 2.80 6.70
C VAL A 8 -20.85 3.65 6.98
N ASP A 9 -20.97 4.60 7.87
CA ASP A 9 -19.81 5.37 8.34
C ASP A 9 -18.89 4.48 9.16
N TRP A 10 -17.60 4.64 8.95
CA TRP A 10 -16.60 3.98 9.76
C TRP A 10 -16.60 4.57 11.18
N PRO A 11 -16.38 3.74 12.22
CA PRO A 11 -16.32 4.21 13.60
C PRO A 11 -15.06 5.02 13.93
N ILE A 12 -14.20 5.24 12.94
CA ILE A 12 -12.95 6.00 13.03
C ILE A 12 -12.97 7.16 12.04
N ARG A 13 -12.20 8.20 12.33
CA ARG A 13 -12.05 9.41 11.51
C ARG A 13 -10.58 9.62 11.13
N TYR A 14 -10.32 10.44 10.14
CA TYR A 14 -8.96 10.76 9.71
C TYR A 14 -8.06 11.21 10.87
N LYS A 15 -8.56 12.04 11.79
CA LYS A 15 -7.81 12.50 12.97
C LYS A 15 -7.28 11.36 13.85
N ASP A 16 -7.98 10.23 13.87
CA ASP A 16 -7.59 9.05 14.65
C ASP A 16 -6.46 8.27 13.96
N LEU A 17 -6.37 8.39 12.62
CA LEU A 17 -5.39 7.71 11.77
C LEU A 17 -4.19 8.59 11.40
N ALA A 18 -4.33 9.91 11.40
CA ALA A 18 -3.30 10.84 10.94
C ALA A 18 -1.91 10.60 11.57
N PRO A 19 -1.76 10.36 12.90
CA PRO A 19 -0.46 10.06 13.50
C PRO A 19 0.18 8.77 12.96
N TRP A 20 -0.65 7.79 12.60
CA TRP A 20 -0.19 6.50 12.06
C TRP A 20 0.22 6.62 10.60
N TYR A 21 -0.48 7.44 9.81
CA TYR A 21 -0.04 7.81 8.46
C TYR A 21 1.32 8.49 8.51
N ASP A 22 1.50 9.50 9.36
CA ASP A 22 2.78 10.17 9.55
C ASP A 22 3.90 9.19 9.93
N TYR A 23 3.61 8.26 10.84
CA TYR A 23 4.58 7.26 11.28
C TYR A 23 4.99 6.34 10.12
N VAL A 24 4.01 5.76 9.42
CA VAL A 24 4.27 4.80 8.34
C VAL A 24 4.95 5.47 7.15
N GLU A 25 4.46 6.63 6.71
CA GLU A 25 5.03 7.37 5.58
C GLU A 25 6.47 7.81 5.83
N ASN A 26 6.75 8.29 7.04
CA ASN A 26 8.12 8.60 7.43
C ASN A 26 9.00 7.34 7.49
N TYR A 27 8.48 6.22 8.00
CA TYR A 27 9.21 4.96 8.11
C TYR A 27 9.59 4.40 6.73
N ILE A 28 8.64 4.31 5.82
CA ILE A 28 8.88 3.75 4.47
C ILE A 28 9.58 4.71 3.53
N GLY A 29 9.57 6.01 3.83
CA GLY A 29 10.22 7.06 3.04
C GLY A 29 9.33 7.53 1.89
N VAL A 30 8.17 8.10 2.20
CA VAL A 30 7.32 8.76 1.20
C VAL A 30 7.88 10.13 0.89
N SER A 31 8.09 10.41 -0.39
CA SER A 31 8.45 11.74 -0.90
C SER A 31 7.23 12.44 -1.51
N GLY A 32 7.17 13.75 -1.38
CA GLY A 32 6.06 14.54 -1.90
C GLY A 32 6.04 15.95 -1.37
N GLU A 33 5.03 16.71 -1.73
CA GLU A 33 4.86 18.10 -1.37
C GLU A 33 3.71 18.30 -0.39
N ASN A 34 3.84 19.27 0.52
CA ASN A 34 2.79 19.71 1.43
C ASN A 34 2.18 21.02 0.91
N LEU A 35 0.89 21.00 0.59
CA LEU A 35 0.16 22.09 -0.04
C LEU A 35 -0.80 22.84 0.89
N ASN A 36 -0.93 22.41 2.15
CA ASN A 36 -1.92 22.94 3.10
C ASN A 36 -3.37 22.85 2.59
N LEU A 37 -3.71 21.80 1.84
CA LEU A 37 -5.06 21.55 1.34
C LEU A 37 -5.79 20.53 2.23
N ASN A 38 -7.07 20.74 2.49
CA ASN A 38 -7.86 19.82 3.31
C ASN A 38 -7.92 18.40 2.74
N GLN A 39 -8.05 18.28 1.42
CA GLN A 39 -8.07 16.99 0.71
C GLN A 39 -6.67 16.37 0.57
N PHE A 40 -5.61 17.12 0.90
CA PHE A 40 -4.22 16.68 0.78
C PHE A 40 -3.43 17.07 2.05
N PRO A 41 -3.70 16.41 3.18
CA PRO A 41 -3.15 16.81 4.47
C PRO A 41 -1.63 16.83 4.48
N ASN A 42 -1.07 17.77 5.25
CA ASN A 42 0.37 17.83 5.45
C ASN A 42 0.87 16.66 6.29
N GLN A 43 2.03 16.14 5.92
CA GLN A 43 2.66 14.98 6.54
C GLN A 43 4.18 15.13 6.56
N LYS A 44 4.88 14.22 7.26
CA LYS A 44 6.35 14.18 7.34
C LYS A 44 6.94 13.51 6.10
N LEU A 45 6.97 14.23 5.01
CA LEU A 45 7.44 13.74 3.71
C LEU A 45 8.91 14.03 3.49
N LEU A 46 9.56 13.20 2.66
CA LEU A 46 10.87 13.50 2.08
C LEU A 46 10.72 14.53 0.95
N LYS A 47 11.84 15.16 0.56
CA LYS A 47 11.89 16.12 -0.53
C LYS A 47 11.14 15.59 -1.76
N PRO A 48 10.24 16.38 -2.37
CA PRO A 48 9.51 15.96 -3.56
C PRO A 48 10.46 15.79 -4.76
N MET A 49 10.08 14.91 -5.67
CA MET A 49 10.72 14.83 -6.99
C MET A 49 10.28 16.01 -7.83
N GLU A 50 11.14 16.45 -8.75
CA GLU A 50 10.85 17.61 -9.60
C GLU A 50 9.87 17.27 -10.72
N LEU A 51 9.05 18.25 -11.08
CA LEU A 51 8.27 18.24 -12.32
C LEU A 51 9.20 18.33 -13.54
N ASN A 52 8.87 17.64 -14.61
CA ASN A 52 9.58 17.76 -15.88
C ASN A 52 9.20 19.07 -16.63
N CYS A 53 9.84 19.33 -17.75
CA CYS A 53 9.65 20.58 -18.51
C CYS A 53 8.18 20.75 -18.99
N VAL A 54 7.56 19.70 -19.49
CA VAL A 54 6.15 19.73 -19.96
C VAL A 54 5.19 19.92 -18.77
N GLU A 55 5.43 19.22 -17.67
CA GLU A 55 4.61 19.34 -16.46
C GLU A 55 4.68 20.74 -15.85
N LYS A 56 5.83 21.41 -15.91
CA LYS A 56 5.97 22.81 -15.45
C LYS A 56 5.12 23.77 -16.31
N VAL A 57 5.08 23.56 -17.62
CA VAL A 57 4.21 24.35 -18.53
C VAL A 57 2.73 24.10 -18.19
N LEU A 58 2.36 22.84 -17.98
CA LEU A 58 1.00 22.48 -17.60
C LEU A 58 0.61 23.08 -16.24
N GLN A 59 1.49 23.00 -15.24
CA GLN A 59 1.26 23.58 -13.91
C GLN A 59 0.99 25.08 -13.99
N ASN A 60 1.81 25.83 -14.77
CA ASN A 60 1.62 27.26 -14.97
C ASN A 60 0.26 27.55 -15.64
N SER A 61 -0.06 26.82 -16.71
CA SER A 61 -1.33 26.98 -17.42
C SER A 61 -2.56 26.68 -16.52
N ILE A 62 -2.47 25.68 -15.66
CA ILE A 62 -3.53 25.38 -14.69
C ILE A 62 -3.67 26.53 -13.68
N SER A 63 -2.55 27.00 -13.12
CA SER A 63 -2.58 28.08 -12.14
C SER A 63 -3.14 29.39 -12.70
N GLU A 64 -2.89 29.67 -13.98
CA GLU A 64 -3.41 30.86 -14.65
C GLU A 64 -4.92 30.77 -14.95
N LYS A 65 -5.41 29.57 -15.31
CA LYS A 65 -6.78 29.38 -15.77
C LYS A 65 -7.77 29.00 -14.68
N TYR A 66 -7.30 28.38 -13.59
CA TYR A 66 -8.15 27.78 -12.56
C TYR A 66 -7.66 28.17 -11.16
N SER A 67 -8.37 29.04 -10.48
CA SER A 67 -8.03 29.51 -9.13
C SER A 67 -8.18 28.43 -8.04
N ASN A 68 -8.95 27.39 -8.30
CA ASN A 68 -9.27 26.31 -7.35
C ASN A 68 -8.66 24.95 -7.71
N ARG A 69 -7.69 24.95 -8.65
CA ARG A 69 -6.96 23.74 -9.04
C ARG A 69 -5.49 23.89 -8.70
N HIS A 70 -4.92 22.84 -8.15
CA HIS A 70 -3.51 22.81 -7.76
C HIS A 70 -2.86 21.57 -8.36
N MET A 71 -1.87 21.77 -9.20
CA MET A 71 -1.08 20.68 -9.73
C MET A 71 0.17 20.47 -8.89
N THR A 72 0.37 19.26 -8.41
CA THR A 72 1.54 18.86 -7.63
C THR A 72 2.07 17.52 -8.07
N ILE A 73 3.31 17.25 -7.65
CA ILE A 73 3.91 15.92 -7.79
C ILE A 73 3.16 14.89 -6.95
N GLY A 74 2.90 13.72 -7.51
CA GLY A 74 2.30 12.61 -6.75
C GLY A 74 3.19 12.15 -5.60
N ARG A 75 2.61 11.88 -4.43
CA ARG A 75 3.31 11.26 -3.32
C ARG A 75 3.69 9.83 -3.68
N VAL A 76 4.90 9.41 -3.32
CA VAL A 76 5.40 8.08 -3.66
C VAL A 76 6.41 7.59 -2.63
N ALA A 77 6.35 6.31 -2.28
CA ALA A 77 7.29 5.69 -1.37
C ALA A 77 8.64 5.39 -2.07
N HIS A 78 9.35 6.47 -2.41
CA HIS A 78 10.71 6.45 -2.95
C HIS A 78 11.60 7.38 -2.15
N ILE A 79 12.73 6.88 -1.70
CA ILE A 79 13.71 7.70 -0.98
C ILE A 79 14.33 8.71 -1.94
N THR A 80 14.21 9.98 -1.61
CA THR A 80 14.80 11.10 -2.35
C THR A 80 15.97 11.74 -1.60
N GLU A 81 16.05 11.51 -0.29
CA GLU A 81 17.12 12.01 0.58
C GLU A 81 17.25 11.16 1.84
N GLY A 82 18.42 11.19 2.46
CA GLY A 82 18.69 10.48 3.71
C GLY A 82 18.65 8.96 3.57
N THR A 83 18.40 8.29 4.69
CA THR A 83 18.28 6.83 4.80
C THR A 83 17.00 6.44 5.48
N LYS A 84 16.49 5.25 5.18
CA LYS A 84 15.29 4.68 5.78
C LYS A 84 15.52 3.22 6.15
N PRO A 85 14.75 2.65 7.10
CA PRO A 85 14.91 1.26 7.52
C PRO A 85 14.84 0.27 6.35
N GLY A 86 15.68 -0.75 6.41
CA GLY A 86 15.78 -1.81 5.40
C GLY A 86 17.23 -2.18 5.08
N LEU A 87 17.40 -2.94 4.01
CA LEU A 87 18.70 -3.43 3.57
C LEU A 87 19.40 -2.39 2.68
N GLY A 88 20.20 -1.50 3.28
CA GLY A 88 21.06 -0.55 2.55
C GLY A 88 20.30 0.31 1.53
N ARG A 89 19.11 0.78 1.87
CA ARG A 89 18.27 1.57 0.95
C ARG A 89 18.95 2.91 0.60
N LEU A 90 19.07 3.17 -0.70
CA LEU A 90 19.68 4.37 -1.27
C LEU A 90 18.64 5.26 -1.94
N ASN A 91 19.04 6.48 -2.29
CA ASN A 91 18.18 7.42 -2.99
C ASN A 91 17.83 6.96 -4.42
N CYS A 92 16.69 7.40 -4.91
CA CYS A 92 16.22 7.11 -6.27
C CYS A 92 17.23 7.62 -7.32
N GLN A 93 17.55 6.75 -8.29
CA GLN A 93 18.49 7.04 -9.39
C GLN A 93 17.78 7.33 -10.72
N PHE A 94 16.46 7.54 -10.71
CA PHE A 94 15.65 7.92 -11.90
C PHE A 94 15.84 6.98 -13.11
N ARG A 95 15.95 5.68 -12.89
CA ARG A 95 16.26 4.69 -13.94
C ARG A 95 15.04 4.21 -14.74
N ASN A 96 13.83 4.62 -14.41
CA ASN A 96 12.59 4.16 -15.03
C ASN A 96 12.42 2.62 -15.08
N ARG A 97 12.91 1.91 -14.07
CA ARG A 97 12.86 0.43 -14.02
C ARG A 97 12.20 -0.10 -12.75
N CYS A 98 11.35 0.70 -12.09
CA CYS A 98 10.73 0.37 -10.81
C CYS A 98 9.91 -0.91 -10.86
N ARG A 99 9.20 -1.19 -11.98
CA ARG A 99 8.40 -2.41 -12.17
C ARG A 99 9.24 -3.69 -12.29
N ARG A 100 10.54 -3.58 -12.54
CA ARG A 100 11.47 -4.71 -12.65
C ARG A 100 12.27 -4.95 -11.38
N GLY A 101 11.91 -4.27 -10.29
CA GLY A 101 12.66 -4.23 -9.06
C GLY A 101 13.66 -3.08 -9.02
N CYS A 102 13.84 -2.53 -7.80
CA CYS A 102 14.78 -1.43 -7.57
C CYS A 102 16.03 -1.96 -6.86
N PRO A 103 17.19 -2.05 -7.53
CA PRO A 103 18.41 -2.57 -6.91
C PRO A 103 18.97 -1.66 -5.82
N PHE A 104 18.50 -0.40 -5.76
CA PHE A 104 18.90 0.58 -4.74
C PHE A 104 17.98 0.57 -3.51
N GLY A 105 16.90 -0.20 -3.53
CA GLY A 105 15.91 -0.19 -2.45
C GLY A 105 15.22 1.17 -2.25
N ALA A 106 15.41 2.15 -3.16
CA ALA A 106 14.75 3.45 -3.10
C ALA A 106 13.23 3.30 -3.15
N TYR A 107 12.74 2.48 -4.07
CA TYR A 107 11.34 2.09 -4.15
C TYR A 107 11.01 1.15 -2.99
N PHE A 108 9.99 1.51 -2.22
CA PHE A 108 9.54 0.68 -1.10
C PHE A 108 8.98 -0.66 -1.59
N SER A 109 9.43 -1.70 -0.93
CA SER A 109 8.80 -3.01 -0.93
C SER A 109 9.08 -3.69 0.41
N SER A 110 8.28 -4.67 0.80
CA SER A 110 8.55 -5.46 2.01
C SER A 110 9.93 -6.09 1.96
N ASN A 111 10.35 -6.59 0.79
CA ASN A 111 11.65 -7.22 0.61
C ASN A 111 12.85 -6.27 0.81
N SER A 112 12.70 -5.00 0.47
CA SER A 112 13.80 -4.03 0.62
C SER A 112 13.76 -3.25 1.92
N SER A 113 12.65 -3.25 2.65
CA SER A 113 12.44 -2.39 3.82
C SER A 113 12.02 -3.19 5.06
N THR A 114 10.74 -3.52 5.17
CA THR A 114 10.15 -4.01 6.43
C THR A 114 10.63 -5.42 6.81
N LEU A 115 10.81 -6.33 5.87
CA LEU A 115 11.32 -7.68 6.20
C LEU A 115 12.77 -7.64 6.71
N PRO A 116 13.74 -7.01 6.02
CA PRO A 116 15.09 -6.89 6.57
C PRO A 116 15.14 -6.14 7.91
N ALA A 117 14.30 -5.13 8.08
CA ALA A 117 14.23 -4.41 9.35
C ALA A 117 13.68 -5.28 10.48
N ALA A 118 12.68 -6.11 10.20
CA ALA A 118 12.13 -7.06 11.17
C ALA A 118 13.13 -8.18 11.50
N GLU A 119 13.83 -8.72 10.50
CA GLU A 119 14.86 -9.72 10.67
C GLU A 119 16.00 -9.22 11.57
N ALA A 120 16.43 -7.97 11.38
CA ALA A 120 17.47 -7.33 12.20
C ALA A 120 17.12 -7.21 13.69
N THR A 121 15.84 -7.34 14.06
CA THR A 121 15.41 -7.37 15.47
C THR A 121 15.72 -8.71 16.17
N GLY A 122 15.97 -9.77 15.41
CA GLY A 122 16.11 -11.14 15.93
C GLY A 122 14.79 -11.78 16.40
N ASN A 123 13.65 -11.09 16.23
CA ASN A 123 12.34 -11.55 16.71
C ASN A 123 11.40 -12.01 15.58
N MET A 124 11.89 -12.11 14.36
CA MET A 124 11.12 -12.57 13.21
C MET A 124 11.54 -13.97 12.78
N THR A 125 10.53 -14.80 12.48
CA THR A 125 10.72 -16.04 11.72
C THR A 125 9.94 -15.94 10.42
N LEU A 126 10.64 -15.92 9.29
CA LEU A 126 10.03 -15.96 7.97
C LEU A 126 10.00 -17.40 7.45
N ARG A 127 8.80 -17.90 7.19
CA ARG A 127 8.61 -19.20 6.54
C ARG A 127 7.99 -19.01 5.17
N THR A 128 8.77 -19.27 4.14
CA THR A 128 8.32 -19.30 2.74
C THR A 128 7.61 -20.61 2.39
N ASN A 129 7.13 -20.75 1.17
CA ASN A 129 6.48 -21.96 0.66
C ASN A 129 5.30 -22.47 1.52
N SER A 130 4.62 -21.55 2.20
CA SER A 130 3.56 -21.86 3.17
C SER A 130 2.24 -21.28 2.70
N ILE A 131 1.36 -22.14 2.19
CA ILE A 131 0.04 -21.75 1.70
C ILE A 131 -0.93 -21.87 2.85
N VAL A 132 -1.30 -20.72 3.45
CA VAL A 132 -2.34 -20.69 4.49
C VAL A 132 -3.70 -20.93 3.84
N TYR A 133 -4.44 -21.92 4.33
CA TYR A 133 -5.76 -22.24 3.81
C TYR A 133 -6.89 -22.17 4.86
N GLU A 134 -6.55 -22.16 6.15
CA GLU A 134 -7.54 -22.14 7.23
C GLU A 134 -6.99 -21.38 8.45
N VAL A 135 -7.84 -20.60 9.10
CA VAL A 135 -7.62 -20.06 10.44
C VAL A 135 -8.30 -20.99 11.45
N ILE A 136 -7.57 -21.44 12.46
CA ILE A 136 -8.07 -22.35 13.49
C ILE A 136 -8.87 -21.54 14.52
N TYR A 137 -10.16 -21.85 14.67
CA TYR A 137 -10.99 -21.30 15.72
C TYR A 137 -11.02 -22.24 16.94
N ASP A 138 -10.71 -21.68 18.10
CA ASP A 138 -10.80 -22.40 19.39
C ASP A 138 -12.20 -22.19 19.99
N GLU A 139 -13.02 -23.23 19.94
CA GLU A 139 -14.40 -23.21 20.42
C GLU A 139 -14.48 -22.97 21.95
N THR A 140 -13.49 -23.44 22.70
CA THR A 140 -13.46 -23.31 24.16
C THR A 140 -13.15 -21.88 24.58
N ASN A 141 -12.09 -21.31 23.98
CA ASN A 141 -11.63 -19.93 24.28
C ASN A 141 -12.31 -18.88 23.42
N LYS A 142 -13.16 -19.27 22.47
CA LYS A 142 -13.94 -18.41 21.55
C LYS A 142 -13.07 -17.39 20.79
N LYS A 143 -11.93 -17.82 20.27
CA LYS A 143 -10.98 -16.96 19.53
C LYS A 143 -10.21 -17.74 18.46
N ALA A 144 -9.65 -17.00 17.50
CA ALA A 144 -8.66 -17.55 16.59
C ALA A 144 -7.40 -17.94 17.39
N SER A 145 -6.84 -19.12 17.12
CA SER A 145 -5.73 -19.69 17.87
C SER A 145 -4.51 -20.05 17.04
N GLY A 146 -4.65 -20.06 15.71
CA GLY A 146 -3.57 -20.41 14.80
C GLY A 146 -4.03 -20.47 13.36
N VAL A 147 -3.15 -20.98 12.51
CA VAL A 147 -3.42 -21.21 11.09
C VAL A 147 -2.98 -22.61 10.68
N LYS A 148 -3.64 -23.16 9.66
CA LYS A 148 -3.20 -24.36 8.95
C LYS A 148 -2.59 -23.95 7.62
N ILE A 149 -1.48 -24.59 7.28
CA ILE A 149 -0.77 -24.37 6.03
C ILE A 149 -0.56 -25.68 5.27
N ILE A 150 -0.42 -25.57 3.97
CA ILE A 150 0.18 -26.59 3.12
C ILE A 150 1.56 -26.10 2.72
N ASP A 151 2.57 -26.92 2.95
CA ASP A 151 3.91 -26.68 2.43
C ASP A 151 3.94 -27.01 0.93
N SER A 152 4.24 -26.04 0.07
CA SER A 152 4.15 -26.20 -1.37
C SER A 152 5.25 -27.09 -1.98
N GLU A 153 6.29 -27.41 -1.23
CA GLU A 153 7.38 -28.29 -1.68
C GLU A 153 7.11 -29.74 -1.32
N THR A 154 6.60 -29.98 -0.12
CA THR A 154 6.39 -31.33 0.43
C THR A 154 4.94 -31.81 0.35
N ASN A 155 4.00 -30.89 0.10
CA ASN A 155 2.55 -31.11 0.19
C ASN A 155 2.05 -31.58 1.58
N LEU A 156 2.86 -31.44 2.60
CA LEU A 156 2.48 -31.74 3.97
C LEU A 156 1.74 -30.57 4.62
N THR A 157 0.84 -30.87 5.54
CA THR A 157 0.10 -29.88 6.32
C THR A 157 0.75 -29.66 7.68
N TYR A 158 0.75 -28.39 8.13
CA TYR A 158 1.26 -27.99 9.43
C TYR A 158 0.30 -27.00 10.10
N GLU A 159 0.34 -26.97 11.44
CA GLU A 159 -0.37 -25.98 12.23
C GLU A 159 0.60 -25.06 12.96
N PHE A 160 0.31 -23.75 12.92
CA PHE A 160 1.05 -22.74 13.68
C PHE A 160 0.11 -22.01 14.61
N LYS A 161 0.45 -21.96 15.89
CA LYS A 161 -0.33 -21.28 16.92
C LYS A 161 0.18 -19.86 17.15
N ALA A 162 -0.74 -18.91 17.38
CA ALA A 162 -0.42 -17.52 17.68
C ALA A 162 -1.47 -16.90 18.58
N LYS A 163 -1.05 -15.87 19.35
CA LYS A 163 -1.97 -15.07 20.17
C LYS A 163 -2.79 -14.10 19.34
N ILE A 164 -2.18 -13.56 18.26
CA ILE A 164 -2.78 -12.61 17.31
C ILE A 164 -2.44 -13.09 15.90
N ILE A 165 -3.41 -13.05 15.01
CA ILE A 165 -3.25 -13.43 13.59
C ILE A 165 -3.64 -12.23 12.73
N PHE A 166 -2.70 -11.77 11.89
CA PHE A 166 -2.94 -10.73 10.90
C PHE A 166 -3.17 -11.36 9.54
N MET A 167 -4.37 -11.18 8.99
CA MET A 167 -4.72 -11.67 7.66
C MET A 167 -4.31 -10.63 6.60
N CYS A 168 -3.16 -10.82 5.99
CA CYS A 168 -2.57 -9.90 5.02
C CYS A 168 -2.41 -10.51 3.62
N ALA A 169 -3.27 -11.45 3.25
CA ALA A 169 -3.19 -12.19 2.00
C ALA A 169 -3.87 -11.47 0.80
N SER A 170 -4.24 -10.18 0.95
CA SER A 170 -5.06 -9.43 0.01
C SER A 170 -6.55 -9.81 0.07
N THR A 171 -7.41 -9.03 -0.59
CA THR A 171 -8.88 -9.11 -0.45
C THR A 171 -9.44 -10.49 -0.78
N VAL A 172 -9.20 -11.00 -1.99
CA VAL A 172 -9.78 -12.27 -2.46
C VAL A 172 -9.19 -13.47 -1.71
N PRO A 173 -7.85 -13.62 -1.56
CA PRO A 173 -7.29 -14.74 -0.82
C PRO A 173 -7.66 -14.73 0.66
N THR A 174 -7.69 -13.58 1.34
CA THR A 174 -8.14 -13.49 2.73
C THR A 174 -9.57 -13.96 2.87
N THR A 175 -10.46 -13.49 2.00
CA THR A 175 -11.86 -13.94 1.97
C THR A 175 -11.97 -15.45 1.77
N SER A 176 -11.22 -15.99 0.81
CA SER A 176 -11.19 -17.45 0.55
C SER A 176 -10.75 -18.24 1.79
N ILE A 177 -9.69 -17.82 2.48
CA ILE A 177 -9.20 -18.46 3.70
C ILE A 177 -10.29 -18.42 4.78
N LEU A 178 -10.93 -17.27 4.99
CA LEU A 178 -11.99 -17.13 6.00
C LEU A 178 -13.22 -17.99 5.67
N MET A 179 -13.62 -18.07 4.40
CA MET A 179 -14.74 -18.92 3.96
C MET A 179 -14.44 -20.43 4.16
N GLN A 180 -13.18 -20.81 4.04
CA GLN A 180 -12.74 -22.19 4.28
C GLN A 180 -12.56 -22.50 5.79
N SER A 181 -12.40 -21.49 6.62
CA SER A 181 -12.19 -21.61 8.06
C SER A 181 -13.53 -21.88 8.78
N LYS A 182 -14.04 -23.09 8.61
CA LYS A 182 -15.34 -23.50 9.17
C LYS A 182 -15.18 -24.13 10.55
N SER A 183 -16.18 -23.93 11.39
CA SER A 183 -16.29 -24.55 12.73
C SER A 183 -17.77 -24.73 13.11
N ASN A 184 -18.06 -25.33 14.26
CA ASN A 184 -19.44 -25.39 14.73
C ASN A 184 -20.05 -24.02 14.96
N ARG A 185 -19.24 -23.06 15.44
CA ARG A 185 -19.64 -21.66 15.62
C ARG A 185 -19.81 -20.91 14.30
N PHE A 186 -18.99 -21.22 13.31
CA PHE A 186 -18.95 -20.55 12.02
C PHE A 186 -19.08 -21.53 10.85
N PRO A 187 -20.27 -22.14 10.64
CA PRO A 187 -20.44 -23.18 9.62
C PRO A 187 -20.28 -22.64 8.18
N ASN A 188 -20.49 -21.34 7.97
CA ASN A 188 -20.39 -20.66 6.68
C ASN A 188 -19.12 -19.83 6.50
N GLY A 189 -18.08 -20.08 7.34
CA GLY A 189 -16.81 -19.36 7.32
C GLY A 189 -16.62 -18.45 8.54
N LEU A 190 -15.37 -18.31 8.94
CA LEU A 190 -14.99 -17.58 10.15
C LEU A 190 -15.40 -16.10 10.07
N GLY A 191 -16.17 -15.65 11.07
CA GLY A 191 -16.66 -14.27 11.15
C GLY A 191 -17.82 -13.93 10.20
N ASN A 192 -18.45 -14.94 9.58
CA ASN A 192 -19.55 -14.75 8.63
C ASN A 192 -20.94 -14.83 9.30
N ASP A 193 -21.11 -14.24 10.47
CA ASP A 193 -22.41 -14.21 11.15
C ASP A 193 -23.45 -13.36 10.42
N SER A 194 -23.00 -12.32 9.71
CA SER A 194 -23.86 -11.44 8.92
C SER A 194 -24.22 -11.99 7.55
N GLY A 195 -23.50 -13.00 7.05
CA GLY A 195 -23.61 -13.48 5.67
C GLY A 195 -22.90 -12.61 4.63
N GLU A 196 -22.21 -11.54 5.05
CA GLU A 196 -21.59 -10.56 4.14
C GLU A 196 -20.17 -10.94 3.68
N LEU A 197 -19.59 -12.00 4.23
CA LEU A 197 -18.26 -12.45 3.82
C LEU A 197 -18.26 -12.89 2.36
N GLY A 198 -17.44 -12.23 1.56
CA GLY A 198 -17.33 -12.46 0.11
C GLY A 198 -18.30 -11.63 -0.74
N HIS A 199 -19.07 -10.75 -0.11
CA HIS A 199 -19.97 -9.82 -0.78
C HIS A 199 -19.38 -8.39 -0.84
N ASN A 200 -20.04 -7.52 -1.57
CA ASN A 200 -19.77 -6.07 -1.63
C ASN A 200 -18.34 -5.70 -2.08
N ILE A 201 -17.72 -6.53 -2.91
CA ILE A 201 -16.43 -6.18 -3.50
C ILE A 201 -16.61 -5.01 -4.45
N MET A 202 -15.73 -4.00 -4.33
CA MET A 202 -15.71 -2.83 -5.20
C MET A 202 -14.28 -2.59 -5.69
N ASP A 203 -14.13 -2.39 -6.97
CA ASP A 203 -12.83 -2.07 -7.59
C ASP A 203 -12.77 -0.59 -7.98
N HIS A 204 -11.59 -0.14 -8.38
CA HIS A 204 -11.37 1.21 -8.89
C HIS A 204 -11.98 1.39 -10.27
N HIS A 205 -12.41 2.62 -10.59
CA HIS A 205 -12.57 3.03 -11.97
C HIS A 205 -11.21 3.01 -12.66
N PHE A 206 -11.09 2.21 -13.72
CA PHE A 206 -9.88 2.13 -14.52
C PHE A 206 -10.21 2.18 -16.01
N GLN A 207 -9.20 2.39 -16.85
CA GLN A 207 -9.36 2.60 -18.30
C GLN A 207 -10.21 3.85 -18.66
N ILE A 208 -10.38 4.78 -17.73
CA ILE A 208 -10.95 6.09 -17.97
C ILE A 208 -9.81 7.09 -17.98
N GLY A 209 -9.56 7.74 -19.09
CA GLY A 209 -8.47 8.67 -19.23
C GLY A 209 -8.49 9.40 -20.57
N ALA A 210 -7.54 10.28 -20.75
CA ALA A 210 -7.26 10.95 -22.00
C ALA A 210 -5.74 10.98 -22.21
N ASP A 211 -5.32 10.79 -23.45
CA ASP A 211 -3.92 10.94 -23.87
C ASP A 211 -3.79 12.25 -24.65
N ALA A 212 -2.65 12.92 -24.44
CA ALA A 212 -2.34 14.15 -25.16
C ALA A 212 -0.86 14.17 -25.56
N SER A 213 -0.57 14.75 -26.70
CA SER A 213 0.79 15.08 -27.15
C SER A 213 1.11 16.54 -26.84
N TYR A 214 2.36 16.82 -26.65
CA TYR A 214 2.89 18.17 -26.49
C TYR A 214 4.04 18.36 -27.48
N ASP A 215 3.94 19.36 -28.35
CA ASP A 215 4.97 19.70 -29.33
C ASP A 215 6.00 20.60 -28.69
N GLY A 216 7.25 20.18 -28.63
CA GLY A 216 8.36 20.92 -28.04
C GLY A 216 9.15 20.13 -27.00
N PHE A 217 10.31 20.65 -26.66
CA PHE A 217 11.25 20.04 -25.71
C PHE A 217 11.85 18.69 -26.15
N GLU A 218 11.87 18.35 -27.41
CA GLU A 218 12.45 17.11 -27.96
C GLU A 218 13.94 16.99 -27.64
N ASP A 219 14.62 18.11 -27.43
CA ASP A 219 16.03 18.22 -27.05
C ASP A 219 16.29 18.14 -25.54
N LYS A 220 15.25 18.03 -24.71
CA LYS A 220 15.34 18.14 -23.24
C LYS A 220 15.25 16.79 -22.51
N TYR A 221 15.80 15.74 -23.06
CA TYR A 221 15.81 14.42 -22.43
C TYR A 221 17.19 14.08 -21.86
N TYR A 222 17.46 14.52 -20.62
CA TYR A 222 18.74 14.31 -19.96
C TYR A 222 18.65 13.61 -18.58
N THR A 223 17.45 13.23 -18.16
CA THR A 223 17.23 12.51 -16.90
C THR A 223 16.25 11.36 -17.15
N GLY A 224 16.44 10.23 -16.47
CA GLY A 224 15.50 9.13 -16.54
C GLY A 224 14.11 9.52 -16.04
N ARG A 225 13.10 8.78 -16.48
CA ARG A 225 11.71 9.03 -16.11
C ARG A 225 11.51 8.84 -14.61
N ARG A 226 10.83 9.80 -14.00
CA ARG A 226 10.38 9.76 -12.62
C ARG A 226 9.38 8.62 -12.39
N PRO A 227 9.41 7.92 -11.21
CA PRO A 227 8.54 6.78 -10.94
C PRO A 227 7.09 7.12 -10.60
N ASN A 228 6.78 8.38 -10.29
CA ASN A 228 5.46 8.86 -9.90
C ASN A 228 4.82 9.77 -10.95
N GLY A 229 3.52 9.96 -10.84
CA GLY A 229 2.74 10.89 -11.64
C GLY A 229 2.55 12.26 -10.97
N ILE A 230 1.51 12.93 -11.38
CA ILE A 230 1.05 14.22 -10.85
C ILE A 230 -0.39 14.09 -10.35
N TYR A 231 -0.79 14.98 -9.44
CA TYR A 231 -2.19 15.24 -9.07
C TYR A 231 -2.60 16.65 -9.52
N ILE A 232 -3.86 16.80 -9.90
CA ILE A 232 -4.46 18.07 -10.29
C ILE A 232 -5.74 18.30 -9.50
#